data_354724514448dcf2dd468a86b975a30e
#
_entry.id   354724514448dcf2dd468a86b975a30e
#
_cell.length_a   1.000
_cell.length_b   1.000
_cell.length_c   1.000
_cell.angle_alpha   90.00
_cell.angle_beta   90.00
_cell.angle_gamma   90.00
#
_symmetry.space_group_name_H-M   'P 1'
#
loop_
_entity.id
_entity.type
_entity.pdbx_description
1 polymer ?
#
loop_
_entity_poly.entity_id
_entity_poly.type
_entity_poly.pdbx_seq_one_letter_code
_entity_poly.pdbx_strand_id
1 'polypeptide(L)'
;MSGTSFIKQLFDKNTKSNFAVPDREFAYQFIDQLFQLTFIPRTGQNEKYADFEKKYKGLKSHLSTLVYDALRDSDKSQSIADDFFAAFPTIYEKLLKDAEAVSQYDPAAKNIEEVLITYPGFYATAVYRVAHQLWWQNTGILPRLFTEYAHSKTGIDIHPGAEIGESFFIDHGTGIVIGETTVIGNNVKIYQGVTLGALNTAKVKASATERRHPTIEDNVIIYSGAAILGGKAVIGHDSIIGANVWITYTIPAFSLVYHKSEVVEREKFSFKDSVVEILKDRNNGAKKSPVAG
;
A
#
# COMPACT_ATOMS: atom_id res chain seq x y z
N MET A 1 19.62 31.99 18.41
CA MET A 1 20.33 30.89 19.08
C MET A 1 21.72 30.80 18.47
N SER A 2 22.81 30.70 19.28
CA SER A 2 24.16 30.48 18.73
C SER A 2 24.23 29.07 18.11
N GLY A 3 25.00 28.87 17.01
CA GLY A 3 25.13 27.58 16.35
C GLY A 3 25.55 26.43 17.27
N THR A 4 26.36 26.72 18.26
CA THR A 4 26.84 25.77 19.30
C THR A 4 25.68 25.27 20.19
N SER A 5 24.68 26.09 20.49
CA SER A 5 23.48 25.70 21.26
C SER A 5 22.60 24.76 20.48
N PHE A 6 22.46 24.98 19.18
CA PHE A 6 21.63 24.11 18.29
C PHE A 6 22.25 22.71 18.09
N ILE A 7 23.56 22.64 17.85
CA ILE A 7 24.29 21.37 17.74
C ILE A 7 24.15 20.55 19.03
N LYS A 8 24.27 21.21 20.20
CA LYS A 8 24.09 20.53 21.48
C LYS A 8 22.67 20.00 21.66
N GLN A 9 21.63 20.74 21.25
CA GLN A 9 20.25 20.28 21.29
C GLN A 9 20.03 19.06 20.37
N LEU A 10 20.62 19.06 19.18
CA LEU A 10 20.55 17.90 18.25
C LEU A 10 21.23 16.68 18.86
N PHE A 11 22.41 16.84 19.41
CA PHE A 11 23.14 15.75 20.05
C PHE A 11 22.35 15.18 21.23
N ASP A 12 21.86 16.01 22.12
CA ASP A 12 21.09 15.61 23.30
C ASP A 12 19.79 14.88 22.88
N LYS A 13 19.10 15.36 21.84
CA LYS A 13 17.90 14.70 21.31
C LYS A 13 18.19 13.32 20.74
N ASN A 14 19.27 13.19 19.97
CA ASN A 14 19.60 11.94 19.29
C ASN A 14 20.20 10.90 20.22
N THR A 15 20.96 11.32 21.23
CA THR A 15 21.60 10.39 22.17
C THR A 15 20.72 9.98 23.35
N LYS A 16 19.69 10.79 23.68
CA LYS A 16 18.75 10.50 24.78
C LYS A 16 17.45 9.87 24.31
N SER A 17 17.32 9.60 23.01
CA SER A 17 16.13 8.91 22.49
C SER A 17 16.17 7.44 22.93
N ASN A 18 15.14 7.02 23.66
CA ASN A 18 14.91 5.59 23.99
C ASN A 18 14.20 4.84 22.85
N PHE A 19 13.98 5.50 21.72
CA PHE A 19 13.31 4.87 20.58
C PHE A 19 14.31 4.00 19.82
N ALA A 20 14.07 2.68 19.87
CA ALA A 20 14.88 1.71 19.14
C ALA A 20 14.58 1.81 17.65
N VAL A 21 15.57 2.15 16.85
CA VAL A 21 15.44 2.30 15.39
C VAL A 21 16.41 1.33 14.75
N PRO A 22 15.93 0.38 13.95
CA PRO A 22 16.76 -0.44 13.07
C PRO A 22 17.50 0.45 12.06
N ASP A 23 18.67 -0.01 11.62
CA ASP A 23 19.35 0.64 10.50
C ASP A 23 18.46 0.56 9.25
N ARG A 24 18.15 1.71 8.65
CA ARG A 24 17.21 1.82 7.52
C ARG A 24 17.73 1.12 6.28
N GLU A 25 19.00 1.34 5.95
CA GLU A 25 19.60 0.75 4.76
C GLU A 25 19.70 -0.76 4.89
N PHE A 26 20.03 -1.25 6.09
CA PHE A 26 20.05 -2.67 6.39
C PHE A 26 18.64 -3.30 6.29
N ALA A 27 17.61 -2.58 6.74
CA ALA A 27 16.21 -3.00 6.57
C ALA A 27 15.79 -3.06 5.09
N TYR A 28 16.18 -2.07 4.28
CA TYR A 28 15.90 -2.04 2.84
C TYR A 28 16.62 -3.17 2.09
N GLN A 29 17.86 -3.43 2.45
CA GLN A 29 18.63 -4.55 1.89
C GLN A 29 17.97 -5.91 2.18
N PHE A 30 17.39 -6.09 3.35
CA PHE A 30 16.65 -7.31 3.67
C PHE A 30 15.49 -7.54 2.70
N ILE A 31 14.64 -6.55 2.50
CA ILE A 31 13.50 -6.63 1.58
C ILE A 31 13.95 -6.89 0.15
N ASP A 32 14.94 -6.15 -0.35
CA ASP A 32 15.45 -6.34 -1.71
C ASP A 32 16.06 -7.72 -1.91
N GLN A 33 16.84 -8.22 -0.94
CA GLN A 33 17.45 -9.55 -1.00
C GLN A 33 16.41 -10.67 -0.91
N LEU A 34 15.40 -10.53 -0.03
CA LEU A 34 14.32 -11.50 0.09
C LEU A 34 13.52 -11.57 -1.21
N PHE A 35 13.12 -10.42 -1.78
CA PHE A 35 12.39 -10.36 -3.03
C PHE A 35 13.20 -10.95 -4.19
N GLN A 36 14.47 -10.56 -4.32
CA GLN A 36 15.37 -11.09 -5.35
C GLN A 36 15.58 -12.59 -5.24
N LEU A 37 15.77 -13.12 -4.02
CA LEU A 37 15.98 -14.55 -3.81
C LEU A 37 14.72 -15.36 -4.17
N THR A 38 13.54 -14.77 -3.92
CA THR A 38 12.24 -15.46 -4.06
C THR A 38 11.71 -15.43 -5.49
N PHE A 39 11.84 -14.29 -6.20
CA PHE A 39 11.10 -14.07 -7.45
C PHE A 39 11.98 -13.79 -8.66
N ILE A 40 13.25 -13.39 -8.48
CA ILE A 40 14.08 -13.04 -9.63
C ILE A 40 14.90 -14.25 -10.10
N PRO A 41 14.63 -14.80 -11.31
CA PRO A 41 15.36 -15.94 -11.84
C PRO A 41 16.85 -15.63 -11.98
N ARG A 42 17.68 -16.60 -11.64
CA ARG A 42 19.16 -16.51 -11.77
C ARG A 42 19.67 -17.32 -12.96
N THR A 43 19.12 -17.01 -14.13
CA THR A 43 19.50 -17.68 -15.38
C THR A 43 20.96 -17.44 -15.72
N GLY A 44 21.67 -18.50 -16.15
CA GLY A 44 23.07 -18.42 -16.56
C GLY A 44 24.10 -18.40 -15.40
N GLN A 45 23.70 -18.49 -14.15
CA GLN A 45 24.59 -18.66 -13.00
C GLN A 45 24.64 -20.14 -12.61
N ASN A 46 25.86 -20.71 -12.54
CA ASN A 46 26.08 -22.07 -12.01
C ASN A 46 25.98 -22.05 -10.47
N GLU A 47 24.87 -21.55 -9.92
CA GLU A 47 24.65 -21.50 -8.49
C GLU A 47 24.34 -22.91 -7.95
N LYS A 48 25.09 -23.35 -6.94
CA LYS A 48 24.85 -24.63 -6.29
C LYS A 48 23.73 -24.48 -5.25
N TYR A 49 22.95 -25.54 -5.04
CA TYR A 49 21.91 -25.58 -4.00
C TYR A 49 22.45 -25.11 -2.62
N ALA A 50 23.65 -25.55 -2.25
CA ALA A 50 24.25 -25.16 -0.97
C ALA A 50 24.50 -23.63 -0.84
N ASP A 51 24.83 -22.96 -1.95
CA ASP A 51 25.01 -21.51 -1.95
C ASP A 51 23.67 -20.77 -1.85
N PHE A 52 22.64 -21.29 -2.51
CA PHE A 52 21.27 -20.79 -2.39
C PHE A 52 20.74 -20.97 -0.95
N GLU A 53 20.88 -22.16 -0.38
CA GLU A 53 20.48 -22.46 1.00
C GLU A 53 21.21 -21.54 1.99
N LYS A 54 22.50 -21.29 1.79
CA LYS A 54 23.28 -20.37 2.62
C LYS A 54 22.73 -18.94 2.57
N LYS A 55 22.32 -18.45 1.40
CA LYS A 55 21.70 -17.12 1.25
C LYS A 55 20.37 -17.06 1.99
N TYR A 56 19.53 -18.09 1.85
CA TYR A 56 18.24 -18.16 2.55
C TYR A 56 18.42 -18.16 4.08
N LYS A 57 19.37 -18.95 4.59
CA LYS A 57 19.72 -18.95 6.02
C LYS A 57 20.32 -17.61 6.47
N GLY A 58 21.08 -16.95 5.60
CA GLY A 58 21.60 -15.61 5.85
C GLY A 58 20.50 -14.55 6.03
N LEU A 59 19.41 -14.63 5.26
CA LEU A 59 18.25 -13.75 5.41
C LEU A 59 17.58 -13.93 6.78
N LYS A 60 17.53 -15.16 7.32
CA LYS A 60 16.98 -15.42 8.66
C LYS A 60 17.81 -14.71 9.74
N SER A 61 19.12 -14.77 9.67
CA SER A 61 20.02 -14.06 10.61
C SER A 61 19.90 -12.53 10.42
N HIS A 62 19.74 -12.05 9.18
CA HIS A 62 19.52 -10.65 8.87
C HIS A 62 18.24 -10.15 9.55
N LEU A 63 17.12 -10.87 9.40
CA LEU A 63 15.85 -10.53 10.04
C LEU A 63 15.97 -10.53 11.57
N SER A 64 16.61 -11.53 12.16
CA SER A 64 16.83 -11.59 13.61
C SER A 64 17.57 -10.36 14.13
N THR A 65 18.58 -9.87 13.39
CA THR A 65 19.31 -8.65 13.73
C THR A 65 18.40 -7.41 13.66
N LEU A 66 17.60 -7.27 12.60
CA LEU A 66 16.66 -6.14 12.46
C LEU A 66 15.61 -6.11 13.56
N VAL A 67 15.08 -7.28 13.93
CA VAL A 67 14.12 -7.42 15.03
C VAL A 67 14.77 -7.07 16.36
N TYR A 68 16.02 -7.51 16.59
CA TYR A 68 16.78 -7.13 17.77
C TYR A 68 16.96 -5.60 17.85
N ASP A 69 17.31 -4.95 16.76
CA ASP A 69 17.47 -3.50 16.72
C ASP A 69 16.16 -2.77 17.02
N ALA A 70 15.02 -3.34 16.64
CA ALA A 70 13.70 -2.77 16.91
C ALA A 70 13.20 -3.02 18.34
N LEU A 71 13.50 -4.20 18.94
CA LEU A 71 12.91 -4.61 20.22
C LEU A 71 13.90 -4.62 21.40
N ARG A 72 15.20 -4.71 21.12
CA ARG A 72 16.28 -4.86 22.10
C ARG A 72 16.12 -6.11 23.00
N ASP A 73 15.57 -7.20 22.43
CA ASP A 73 15.32 -8.46 23.10
C ASP A 73 15.84 -9.60 22.22
N SER A 74 16.95 -10.22 22.61
CA SER A 74 17.65 -11.20 21.77
C SER A 74 16.87 -12.51 21.60
N ASP A 75 16.22 -12.99 22.67
CA ASP A 75 15.50 -14.26 22.66
C ASP A 75 14.24 -14.16 21.78
N LYS A 76 13.49 -13.05 21.92
CA LYS A 76 12.35 -12.78 21.05
C LYS A 76 12.77 -12.58 19.61
N SER A 77 13.91 -11.93 19.35
CA SER A 77 14.35 -11.66 17.98
C SER A 77 14.62 -12.91 17.18
N GLN A 78 15.25 -13.91 17.82
CA GLN A 78 15.48 -15.20 17.19
C GLN A 78 14.16 -15.95 16.96
N SER A 79 13.29 -16.01 17.98
CA SER A 79 11.98 -16.68 17.87
C SER A 79 11.12 -16.05 16.77
N ILE A 80 11.04 -14.73 16.71
CA ILE A 80 10.28 -14.02 15.68
C ILE A 80 10.80 -14.31 14.27
N ALA A 81 12.13 -14.33 14.09
CA ALA A 81 12.73 -14.70 12.81
C ALA A 81 12.43 -16.15 12.43
N ASP A 82 12.48 -17.08 13.40
CA ASP A 82 12.16 -18.49 13.20
C ASP A 82 10.69 -18.66 12.77
N ASP A 83 9.77 -18.03 13.47
CA ASP A 83 8.32 -18.06 13.19
C ASP A 83 7.98 -17.41 11.84
N PHE A 84 8.64 -16.29 11.51
CA PHE A 84 8.49 -15.64 10.21
C PHE A 84 8.88 -16.58 9.07
N PHE A 85 10.06 -17.19 9.14
CA PHE A 85 10.53 -18.09 8.09
C PHE A 85 9.76 -19.42 8.06
N ALA A 86 9.15 -19.85 9.16
CA ALA A 86 8.20 -20.95 9.18
C ALA A 86 6.88 -20.62 8.48
N ALA A 87 6.40 -19.37 8.59
CA ALA A 87 5.20 -18.90 7.92
C ALA A 87 5.45 -18.49 6.43
N PHE A 88 6.69 -18.25 6.05
CA PHE A 88 7.04 -17.72 4.72
C PHE A 88 6.56 -18.58 3.54
N PRO A 89 6.55 -19.93 3.59
CA PRO A 89 5.95 -20.75 2.52
C PRO A 89 4.48 -20.40 2.23
N THR A 90 3.67 -20.17 3.27
CA THR A 90 2.27 -19.76 3.11
C THR A 90 2.14 -18.35 2.51
N ILE A 91 3.04 -17.44 2.89
CA ILE A 91 3.11 -16.10 2.29
C ILE A 91 3.46 -16.22 0.80
N TYR A 92 4.43 -17.07 0.46
CA TYR A 92 4.84 -17.31 -0.92
C TYR A 92 3.68 -17.86 -1.79
N GLU A 93 2.93 -18.84 -1.28
CA GLU A 93 1.74 -19.38 -1.98
C GLU A 93 0.68 -18.29 -2.25
N LYS A 94 0.43 -17.41 -1.27
CA LYS A 94 -0.47 -16.25 -1.47
C LYS A 94 0.06 -15.30 -2.54
N LEU A 95 1.35 -15.03 -2.54
CA LEU A 95 1.99 -14.17 -3.53
C LEU A 95 1.93 -14.76 -4.95
N LEU A 96 2.03 -16.07 -5.09
CA LEU A 96 1.81 -16.70 -6.40
C LEU A 96 0.37 -16.52 -6.89
N LYS A 97 -0.63 -16.64 -6.02
CA LYS A 97 -2.03 -16.35 -6.36
C LYS A 97 -2.25 -14.89 -6.74
N ASP A 98 -1.56 -13.96 -6.07
CA ASP A 98 -1.61 -12.53 -6.43
C ASP A 98 -1.00 -12.29 -7.82
N ALA A 99 0.15 -12.92 -8.12
CA ALA A 99 0.80 -12.81 -9.43
C ALA A 99 -0.05 -13.46 -10.55
N GLU A 100 -0.66 -14.60 -10.26
CA GLU A 100 -1.60 -15.27 -11.20
C GLU A 100 -2.80 -14.37 -11.50
N ALA A 101 -3.38 -13.69 -10.48
CA ALA A 101 -4.46 -12.74 -10.69
C ALA A 101 -4.05 -11.59 -11.61
N VAL A 102 -2.84 -11.03 -11.44
CA VAL A 102 -2.31 -9.99 -12.34
C VAL A 102 -2.17 -10.55 -13.76
N SER A 103 -1.51 -11.69 -13.92
CA SER A 103 -1.26 -12.30 -15.23
C SER A 103 -2.55 -12.67 -15.97
N GLN A 104 -3.60 -13.05 -15.24
CA GLN A 104 -4.89 -13.42 -15.82
C GLN A 104 -5.72 -12.22 -16.26
N TYR A 105 -5.67 -11.11 -15.52
CA TYR A 105 -6.59 -9.98 -15.69
C TYR A 105 -5.98 -8.76 -16.35
N ASP A 106 -4.65 -8.65 -16.42
CA ASP A 106 -3.98 -7.61 -17.21
C ASP A 106 -3.64 -8.14 -18.61
N PRO A 107 -4.35 -7.66 -19.67
CA PRO A 107 -4.08 -8.10 -21.04
C PRO A 107 -2.68 -7.72 -21.55
N ALA A 108 -1.97 -6.81 -20.86
CA ALA A 108 -0.60 -6.45 -21.20
C ALA A 108 0.44 -7.44 -20.64
N ALA A 109 0.10 -8.21 -19.59
CA ALA A 109 0.97 -9.22 -19.03
C ALA A 109 1.13 -10.43 -19.97
N LYS A 110 2.33 -10.70 -20.44
CA LYS A 110 2.61 -11.81 -21.35
C LYS A 110 2.64 -13.17 -20.64
N ASN A 111 3.12 -13.18 -19.41
CA ASN A 111 3.26 -14.36 -18.56
C ASN A 111 3.46 -13.94 -17.10
N ILE A 112 3.43 -14.91 -16.21
CA ILE A 112 3.59 -14.68 -14.76
C ILE A 112 5.01 -14.20 -14.42
N GLU A 113 6.04 -14.64 -15.14
CA GLU A 113 7.41 -14.22 -14.90
C GLU A 113 7.60 -12.72 -15.12
N GLU A 114 6.95 -12.15 -16.15
CA GLU A 114 6.95 -10.70 -16.37
C GLU A 114 6.33 -9.96 -15.18
N VAL A 115 5.22 -10.47 -14.63
CA VAL A 115 4.57 -9.88 -13.43
C VAL A 115 5.52 -9.90 -12.24
N LEU A 116 6.12 -11.05 -11.95
CA LEU A 116 7.03 -11.23 -10.81
C LEU A 116 8.23 -10.28 -10.85
N ILE A 117 8.71 -9.96 -12.06
CA ILE A 117 9.96 -9.21 -12.25
C ILE A 117 9.72 -7.70 -12.40
N THR A 118 8.60 -7.28 -13.04
CA THR A 118 8.48 -5.91 -13.53
C THR A 118 7.33 -5.10 -12.91
N TYR A 119 6.33 -5.76 -12.31
CA TYR A 119 5.12 -5.07 -11.87
C TYR A 119 5.29 -4.39 -10.50
N PRO A 120 5.18 -3.05 -10.43
CA PRO A 120 5.28 -2.33 -9.15
C PRO A 120 4.15 -2.69 -8.18
N GLY A 121 2.95 -3.00 -8.69
CA GLY A 121 1.82 -3.46 -7.88
C GLY A 121 2.12 -4.77 -7.17
N PHE A 122 2.73 -5.74 -7.89
CA PHE A 122 3.16 -7.00 -7.30
C PHE A 122 4.27 -6.80 -6.26
N TYR A 123 5.27 -5.97 -6.55
CA TYR A 123 6.34 -5.66 -5.59
C TYR A 123 5.78 -5.07 -4.29
N ALA A 124 4.88 -4.07 -4.40
CA ALA A 124 4.27 -3.45 -3.22
C ALA A 124 3.45 -4.45 -2.40
N THR A 125 2.69 -5.34 -3.07
CA THR A 125 1.91 -6.41 -2.42
C THR A 125 2.84 -7.42 -1.73
N ALA A 126 3.96 -7.79 -2.36
CA ALA A 126 4.94 -8.71 -1.77
C ALA A 126 5.56 -8.14 -0.49
N VAL A 127 5.98 -6.87 -0.53
CA VAL A 127 6.52 -6.19 0.65
C VAL A 127 5.45 -6.04 1.74
N TYR A 128 4.21 -5.70 1.36
CA TYR A 128 3.10 -5.63 2.30
C TYR A 128 2.88 -6.97 3.02
N ARG A 129 2.81 -8.11 2.32
CA ARG A 129 2.57 -9.42 2.96
C ARG A 129 3.68 -9.81 3.93
N VAL A 130 4.94 -9.50 3.59
CA VAL A 130 6.09 -9.66 4.50
C VAL A 130 5.93 -8.77 5.74
N ALA A 131 5.62 -7.49 5.53
CA ALA A 131 5.44 -6.52 6.60
C ALA A 131 4.22 -6.85 7.49
N HIS A 132 3.13 -7.34 6.90
CA HIS A 132 1.92 -7.75 7.61
C HIS A 132 2.20 -8.92 8.58
N GLN A 133 2.97 -9.92 8.17
CA GLN A 133 3.40 -11.00 9.07
C GLN A 133 4.18 -10.46 10.26
N LEU A 134 5.10 -9.54 10.04
CA LEU A 134 5.89 -8.92 11.12
C LEU A 134 5.06 -7.96 11.98
N TRP A 135 4.02 -7.34 11.42
CA TRP A 135 3.05 -6.54 12.17
C TRP A 135 2.32 -7.39 13.22
N TRP A 136 1.83 -8.56 12.85
CA TRP A 136 1.21 -9.51 13.77
C TRP A 136 2.18 -10.05 14.83
N GLN A 137 3.45 -10.14 14.51
CA GLN A 137 4.52 -10.51 15.46
C GLN A 137 4.97 -9.34 16.35
N ASN A 138 4.35 -8.16 16.25
CA ASN A 138 4.63 -6.97 17.07
C ASN A 138 6.10 -6.52 17.04
N THR A 139 6.70 -6.44 15.86
CA THR A 139 8.10 -6.06 15.66
C THR A 139 8.35 -4.53 15.64
N GLY A 140 7.52 -3.77 16.34
CA GLY A 140 7.68 -2.33 16.50
C GLY A 140 7.55 -1.56 15.17
N ILE A 141 8.58 -0.76 14.83
CA ILE A 141 8.56 0.10 13.64
C ILE A 141 8.90 -0.65 12.34
N LEU A 142 9.46 -1.87 12.43
CA LEU A 142 10.02 -2.57 11.28
C LEU A 142 9.03 -2.79 10.13
N PRO A 143 7.77 -3.20 10.37
CA PRO A 143 6.77 -3.34 9.31
C PRO A 143 6.54 -2.03 8.54
N ARG A 144 6.48 -0.89 9.25
CA ARG A 144 6.32 0.42 8.61
C ARG A 144 7.55 0.82 7.80
N LEU A 145 8.76 0.53 8.25
CA LEU A 145 9.97 0.78 7.45
C LEU A 145 9.91 0.07 6.11
N PHE A 146 9.42 -1.18 6.08
CA PHE A 146 9.30 -1.95 4.85
C PHE A 146 8.23 -1.39 3.91
N THR A 147 7.02 -1.10 4.43
CA THR A 147 5.94 -0.59 3.57
C THR A 147 6.22 0.84 3.08
N GLU A 148 6.85 1.72 3.87
CA GLU A 148 7.28 3.04 3.43
C GLU A 148 8.41 2.96 2.37
N TYR A 149 9.27 1.96 2.47
CA TYR A 149 10.26 1.71 1.42
C TYR A 149 9.60 1.30 0.09
N ALA A 150 8.65 0.38 0.12
CA ALA A 150 7.88 0.01 -1.06
C ALA A 150 7.09 1.20 -1.62
N HIS A 151 6.46 2.00 -0.75
CA HIS A 151 5.77 3.23 -1.12
C HIS A 151 6.71 4.21 -1.85
N SER A 152 7.90 4.43 -1.34
CA SER A 152 8.89 5.32 -1.97
C SER A 152 9.32 4.86 -3.37
N LYS A 153 9.31 3.55 -3.64
CA LYS A 153 9.67 2.96 -4.94
C LYS A 153 8.52 2.92 -5.94
N THR A 154 7.29 2.74 -5.46
CA THR A 154 6.15 2.40 -6.33
C THR A 154 5.06 3.46 -6.35
N GLY A 155 5.04 4.36 -5.37
CA GLY A 155 3.92 5.28 -5.14
C GLY A 155 2.66 4.58 -4.60
N ILE A 156 2.77 3.34 -4.07
CA ILE A 156 1.68 2.54 -3.52
C ILE A 156 1.85 2.47 -2.00
N ASP A 157 0.95 3.08 -1.25
CA ASP A 157 0.95 3.11 0.21
C ASP A 157 -0.03 2.06 0.77
N ILE A 158 0.51 0.95 1.30
CA ILE A 158 -0.28 -0.08 1.97
C ILE A 158 0.18 -0.17 3.43
N HIS A 159 -0.71 0.16 4.36
CA HIS A 159 -0.38 0.03 5.78
C HIS A 159 -0.23 -1.46 6.18
N PRO A 160 0.81 -1.86 6.93
CA PRO A 160 1.03 -3.26 7.26
C PRO A 160 -0.06 -3.88 8.14
N GLY A 161 -0.86 -3.07 8.83
CA GLY A 161 -2.01 -3.51 9.61
C GLY A 161 -3.28 -3.79 8.80
N ALA A 162 -3.33 -3.45 7.51
CA ALA A 162 -4.47 -3.78 6.66
C ALA A 162 -4.60 -5.31 6.52
N GLU A 163 -5.83 -5.81 6.40
CA GLU A 163 -6.12 -7.22 6.16
C GLU A 163 -6.48 -7.42 4.69
N ILE A 164 -5.68 -8.16 3.93
CA ILE A 164 -5.89 -8.36 2.49
C ILE A 164 -5.94 -9.87 2.18
N GLY A 165 -7.03 -10.28 1.56
CA GLY A 165 -7.27 -11.65 1.11
C GLY A 165 -6.32 -12.12 0.00
N GLU A 166 -6.66 -13.24 -0.65
CA GLU A 166 -5.87 -13.86 -1.72
C GLU A 166 -6.26 -13.30 -3.09
N SER A 167 -5.40 -13.53 -4.09
CA SER A 167 -5.63 -13.08 -5.49
C SER A 167 -5.87 -11.57 -5.58
N PHE A 168 -5.11 -10.82 -4.80
CA PHE A 168 -5.19 -9.36 -4.78
C PHE A 168 -4.44 -8.77 -5.98
N PHE A 169 -5.15 -7.94 -6.75
CA PHE A 169 -4.64 -7.36 -7.98
C PHE A 169 -4.53 -5.83 -7.88
N ILE A 170 -3.34 -5.33 -8.16
CA ILE A 170 -3.08 -3.88 -8.35
C ILE A 170 -2.60 -3.66 -9.78
N ASP A 171 -3.35 -2.84 -10.54
CA ASP A 171 -2.93 -2.38 -11.85
C ASP A 171 -2.42 -0.94 -11.79
N HIS A 172 -1.27 -0.68 -12.45
CA HIS A 172 -0.49 0.57 -12.41
C HIS A 172 -0.07 0.98 -11.00
N GLY A 173 -1.01 1.25 -10.13
CA GLY A 173 -0.89 1.37 -8.69
C GLY A 173 -0.50 2.74 -8.15
N THR A 174 0.16 3.61 -8.90
CA THR A 174 0.62 4.92 -8.42
C THR A 174 -0.49 5.70 -7.75
N GLY A 175 -0.26 6.15 -6.52
CA GLY A 175 -1.22 6.94 -5.73
C GLY A 175 -2.29 6.13 -5.00
N ILE A 176 -2.18 4.80 -4.97
CA ILE A 176 -3.03 3.97 -4.10
C ILE A 176 -2.66 4.24 -2.63
N VAL A 177 -3.70 4.36 -1.78
CA VAL A 177 -3.57 4.44 -0.33
C VAL A 177 -4.52 3.43 0.33
N ILE A 178 -3.98 2.49 1.10
CA ILE A 178 -4.72 1.49 1.87
C ILE A 178 -4.40 1.67 3.35
N GLY A 179 -5.39 2.17 4.12
CA GLY A 179 -5.22 2.51 5.54
C GLY A 179 -5.21 1.30 6.48
N GLU A 180 -4.73 1.52 7.70
CA GLU A 180 -4.42 0.51 8.72
C GLU A 180 -5.51 -0.51 9.02
N THR A 181 -6.77 -0.07 9.13
CA THR A 181 -7.89 -0.94 9.53
C THR A 181 -8.78 -1.33 8.34
N THR A 182 -8.26 -1.19 7.12
CA THR A 182 -8.93 -1.64 5.91
C THR A 182 -9.00 -3.17 5.90
N VAL A 183 -10.15 -3.71 5.49
CA VAL A 183 -10.31 -5.13 5.21
C VAL A 183 -10.66 -5.30 3.74
N ILE A 184 -9.91 -6.14 3.05
CA ILE A 184 -10.09 -6.46 1.63
C ILE A 184 -10.24 -7.97 1.51
N GLY A 185 -11.33 -8.43 0.88
CA GLY A 185 -11.61 -9.82 0.61
C GLY A 185 -10.71 -10.42 -0.48
N ASN A 186 -11.14 -11.56 -1.00
CA ASN A 186 -10.42 -12.26 -2.05
C ASN A 186 -10.79 -11.72 -3.44
N ASN A 187 -9.90 -11.87 -4.41
CA ASN A 187 -10.17 -11.54 -5.82
C ASN A 187 -10.50 -10.06 -6.06
N VAL A 188 -10.01 -9.17 -5.22
CA VAL A 188 -10.26 -7.73 -5.34
C VAL A 188 -9.25 -7.09 -6.27
N LYS A 189 -9.73 -6.21 -7.16
CA LYS A 189 -8.93 -5.51 -8.17
C LYS A 189 -8.98 -4.01 -7.91
N ILE A 190 -7.80 -3.38 -7.84
CA ILE A 190 -7.66 -1.96 -7.53
C ILE A 190 -6.76 -1.30 -8.57
N TYR A 191 -7.22 -0.18 -9.11
CA TYR A 191 -6.48 0.63 -10.07
C TYR A 191 -5.81 1.84 -9.41
N GLN A 192 -4.93 2.52 -10.15
CA GLN A 192 -4.17 3.67 -9.67
C GLN A 192 -5.04 4.76 -9.02
N GLY A 193 -4.48 5.43 -8.02
CA GLY A 193 -5.11 6.57 -7.34
C GLY A 193 -6.27 6.23 -6.41
N VAL A 194 -6.59 4.95 -6.20
CA VAL A 194 -7.65 4.55 -5.28
C VAL A 194 -7.23 4.83 -3.84
N THR A 195 -8.16 5.40 -3.05
CA THR A 195 -7.96 5.65 -1.62
C THR A 195 -8.97 4.89 -0.78
N LEU A 196 -8.49 3.96 0.06
CA LEU A 196 -9.25 3.29 1.11
C LEU A 196 -8.85 3.92 2.46
N GLY A 197 -9.53 5.02 2.82
CA GLY A 197 -9.06 5.94 3.84
C GLY A 197 -10.01 6.13 5.03
N ALA A 198 -9.57 6.90 6.02
CA ALA A 198 -10.40 7.35 7.12
C ALA A 198 -11.21 8.59 6.70
N LEU A 199 -12.48 8.66 7.09
CA LEU A 199 -13.35 9.81 6.81
C LEU A 199 -12.97 11.02 7.69
N ASN A 200 -12.57 10.78 8.91
CA ASN A 200 -12.16 11.82 9.86
C ASN A 200 -10.71 11.61 10.27
N THR A 201 -9.87 12.60 9.96
CA THR A 201 -8.44 12.62 10.31
C THR A 201 -8.14 13.40 11.58
N ALA A 202 -9.16 14.01 12.23
CA ALA A 202 -8.96 14.65 13.53
C ALA A 202 -8.40 13.61 14.52
N LYS A 203 -7.33 13.98 15.24
CA LYS A 203 -6.72 13.14 16.30
C LYS A 203 -7.63 13.03 17.51
N VAL A 204 -8.85 12.57 17.30
CA VAL A 204 -9.57 11.89 18.37
C VAL A 204 -8.74 10.64 18.64
N LYS A 205 -8.33 10.42 19.87
CA LYS A 205 -7.80 9.13 20.31
C LYS A 205 -8.89 8.09 20.08
N ALA A 206 -9.04 7.66 18.84
CA ALA A 206 -9.82 6.48 18.54
C ALA A 206 -9.24 5.38 19.41
N SER A 207 -10.08 4.62 20.09
CA SER A 207 -9.59 3.44 20.79
C SER A 207 -8.85 2.61 19.74
N ALA A 208 -7.75 1.94 20.12
CA ALA A 208 -6.97 1.13 19.19
C ALA A 208 -7.79 0.05 18.46
N THR A 209 -9.05 -0.15 18.87
CA THR A 209 -10.02 -1.13 18.34
C THR A 209 -11.04 -0.51 17.38
N GLU A 210 -11.08 0.82 17.18
CA GLU A 210 -12.07 1.44 16.31
C GLU A 210 -11.66 1.36 14.84
N ARG A 211 -12.50 0.68 14.04
CA ARG A 211 -12.29 0.58 12.58
C ARG A 211 -12.53 1.94 11.92
N ARG A 212 -11.49 2.49 11.27
CA ARG A 212 -11.51 3.82 10.62
C ARG A 212 -11.59 3.75 9.10
N HIS A 213 -11.26 2.61 8.52
CA HIS A 213 -11.12 2.40 7.10
C HIS A 213 -12.17 1.40 6.59
N PRO A 214 -12.51 1.45 5.29
CA PRO A 214 -13.60 0.67 4.73
C PRO A 214 -13.31 -0.83 4.70
N THR A 215 -14.40 -1.59 4.48
CA THR A 215 -14.36 -3.01 4.14
C THR A 215 -14.73 -3.18 2.68
N ILE A 216 -13.92 -3.93 1.94
CA ILE A 216 -14.15 -4.33 0.56
C ILE A 216 -14.34 -5.85 0.56
N GLU A 217 -15.50 -6.32 0.15
CA GLU A 217 -15.80 -7.76 0.10
C GLU A 217 -15.18 -8.43 -1.14
N ASP A 218 -15.43 -9.73 -1.31
CA ASP A 218 -14.85 -10.54 -2.39
C ASP A 218 -15.28 -10.08 -3.80
N ASN A 219 -14.42 -10.30 -4.80
CA ASN A 219 -14.69 -10.06 -6.22
C ASN A 219 -15.00 -8.60 -6.58
N VAL A 220 -14.62 -7.63 -5.76
CA VAL A 220 -14.87 -6.20 -6.03
C VAL A 220 -13.81 -5.65 -6.98
N ILE A 221 -14.26 -4.80 -7.94
CA ILE A 221 -13.38 -4.05 -8.83
C ILE A 221 -13.51 -2.56 -8.50
N ILE A 222 -12.39 -1.89 -8.22
CA ILE A 222 -12.34 -0.46 -7.91
C ILE A 222 -11.48 0.27 -8.94
N TYR A 223 -12.13 1.02 -9.83
CA TYR A 223 -11.44 1.78 -10.87
C TYR A 223 -10.75 3.03 -10.35
N SER A 224 -9.90 3.57 -11.20
CA SER A 224 -8.92 4.62 -10.89
C SER A 224 -9.51 5.85 -10.18
N GLY A 225 -8.77 6.35 -9.18
CA GLY A 225 -9.10 7.60 -8.48
C GLY A 225 -10.33 7.54 -7.57
N ALA A 226 -10.96 6.37 -7.40
CA ALA A 226 -12.08 6.24 -6.47
C ALA A 226 -11.61 6.41 -5.02
N ALA A 227 -12.38 7.14 -4.20
CA ALA A 227 -12.13 7.33 -2.78
C ALA A 227 -13.27 6.73 -1.96
N ILE A 228 -12.94 5.71 -1.15
CA ILE A 228 -13.88 5.02 -0.25
C ILE A 228 -13.40 5.26 1.16
N LEU A 229 -14.22 5.96 1.97
CA LEU A 229 -13.77 6.52 3.23
C LEU A 229 -14.69 6.13 4.39
N GLY A 230 -14.05 5.80 5.53
CA GLY A 230 -14.71 5.57 6.80
C GLY A 230 -14.98 4.11 7.14
N GLY A 231 -14.85 3.77 8.43
CA GLY A 231 -14.93 2.41 8.93
C GLY A 231 -16.33 1.76 8.88
N LYS A 232 -17.35 2.53 8.54
CA LYS A 232 -18.72 2.02 8.33
C LYS A 232 -19.03 1.75 6.86
N ALA A 233 -18.17 2.20 5.93
CA ALA A 233 -18.34 1.95 4.51
C ALA A 233 -17.98 0.49 4.21
N VAL A 234 -18.90 -0.24 3.62
CA VAL A 234 -18.71 -1.61 3.13
C VAL A 234 -19.05 -1.63 1.65
N ILE A 235 -18.16 -2.13 0.83
CA ILE A 235 -18.46 -2.41 -0.57
C ILE A 235 -18.77 -3.90 -0.67
N GLY A 236 -20.04 -4.21 -0.93
CA GLY A 236 -20.53 -5.57 -1.03
C GLY A 236 -19.92 -6.33 -2.20
N HIS A 237 -19.81 -7.64 -2.05
CA HIS A 237 -19.14 -8.52 -3.01
C HIS A 237 -19.72 -8.42 -4.44
N ASP A 238 -18.91 -8.80 -5.42
CA ASP A 238 -19.29 -8.78 -6.84
C ASP A 238 -19.73 -7.40 -7.36
N SER A 239 -19.21 -6.32 -6.76
CA SER A 239 -19.55 -4.94 -7.13
C SER A 239 -18.42 -4.29 -7.93
N ILE A 240 -18.80 -3.32 -8.76
CA ILE A 240 -17.88 -2.51 -9.57
C ILE A 240 -18.02 -1.06 -9.17
N ILE A 241 -16.91 -0.46 -8.74
CA ILE A 241 -16.82 0.95 -8.39
C ILE A 241 -16.10 1.69 -9.51
N GLY A 242 -16.82 2.57 -10.17
CA GLY A 242 -16.32 3.37 -11.29
C GLY A 242 -15.25 4.40 -10.88
N ALA A 243 -14.57 4.95 -11.86
CA ALA A 243 -13.48 5.89 -11.63
C ALA A 243 -13.95 7.19 -10.98
N ASN A 244 -13.08 7.77 -10.12
CA ASN A 244 -13.25 9.08 -9.48
C ASN A 244 -14.53 9.25 -8.62
N VAL A 245 -15.15 8.16 -8.16
CA VAL A 245 -16.31 8.25 -7.25
C VAL A 245 -15.85 8.48 -5.81
N TRP A 246 -16.69 9.20 -5.05
CA TRP A 246 -16.48 9.44 -3.62
C TRP A 246 -17.57 8.72 -2.82
N ILE A 247 -17.18 7.72 -2.01
CA ILE A 247 -18.10 6.87 -1.26
C ILE A 247 -17.75 6.94 0.23
N THR A 248 -18.78 7.19 1.06
CA THR A 248 -18.66 7.22 2.53
C THR A 248 -19.72 6.38 3.23
N TYR A 249 -20.43 5.55 2.48
CA TYR A 249 -21.54 4.71 2.94
C TYR A 249 -21.46 3.32 2.32
N THR A 250 -22.27 2.40 2.82
CA THR A 250 -22.29 1.01 2.36
C THR A 250 -22.94 0.88 0.98
N ILE A 251 -22.30 0.18 0.08
CA ILE A 251 -22.80 -0.22 -1.23
C ILE A 251 -23.21 -1.71 -1.15
N PRO A 252 -24.44 -2.08 -1.51
CA PRO A 252 -24.88 -3.47 -1.52
C PRO A 252 -24.06 -4.32 -2.51
N ALA A 253 -24.06 -5.65 -2.32
CA ALA A 253 -23.47 -6.58 -3.26
C ALA A 253 -24.13 -6.47 -4.66
N PHE A 254 -23.37 -6.88 -5.71
CA PHE A 254 -23.79 -6.85 -7.12
C PHE A 254 -24.14 -5.45 -7.66
N SER A 255 -23.48 -4.41 -7.12
CA SER A 255 -23.73 -3.01 -7.51
C SER A 255 -22.76 -2.53 -8.57
N LEU A 256 -23.24 -1.69 -9.47
CA LEU A 256 -22.42 -0.87 -10.37
C LEU A 256 -22.58 0.60 -9.98
N VAL A 257 -21.49 1.20 -9.49
CA VAL A 257 -21.47 2.59 -9.02
C VAL A 257 -20.59 3.42 -9.95
N TYR A 258 -21.11 4.52 -10.47
CA TYR A 258 -20.36 5.42 -11.35
C TYR A 258 -20.88 6.86 -11.28
N HIS A 259 -20.02 7.81 -11.67
CA HIS A 259 -20.45 9.19 -11.85
C HIS A 259 -21.24 9.37 -13.13
N LYS A 260 -22.31 10.15 -13.05
CA LYS A 260 -22.94 10.72 -14.24
C LYS A 260 -22.41 12.14 -14.43
N SER A 261 -21.49 12.32 -15.38
CA SER A 261 -20.92 13.63 -15.71
C SER A 261 -21.40 14.07 -17.10
N GLU A 262 -21.56 15.36 -17.29
CA GLU A 262 -21.85 15.98 -18.58
C GLU A 262 -20.56 16.60 -19.13
N VAL A 263 -20.20 16.25 -20.35
CA VAL A 263 -19.08 16.85 -21.07
C VAL A 263 -19.67 17.92 -22.00
N VAL A 264 -19.32 19.17 -21.73
CA VAL A 264 -19.76 20.31 -22.57
C VAL A 264 -18.65 20.64 -23.56
N GLU A 265 -18.91 20.43 -24.84
CA GLU A 265 -18.04 20.82 -25.91
C GLU A 265 -18.43 22.23 -26.36
N ARG A 266 -17.47 23.16 -26.46
CA ARG A 266 -17.65 24.49 -27.00
C ARG A 266 -16.72 24.68 -28.18
N GLU A 267 -17.23 25.35 -29.24
CA GLU A 267 -16.39 25.76 -30.38
C GLU A 267 -15.26 26.68 -29.90
N LYS A 268 -14.08 26.43 -30.43
CA LYS A 268 -12.86 27.16 -30.05
C LYS A 268 -12.86 28.52 -30.77
N PHE A 269 -13.22 29.58 -30.06
CA PHE A 269 -12.92 30.95 -30.50
C PHE A 269 -11.40 31.24 -30.35
N SER A 270 -10.89 32.26 -31.03
CA SER A 270 -9.45 32.51 -31.13
C SER A 270 -8.77 32.55 -29.77
N PHE A 271 -7.50 32.12 -29.71
CA PHE A 271 -6.72 31.94 -28.49
C PHE A 271 -6.66 33.17 -27.56
N LYS A 272 -6.90 34.37 -28.06
CA LYS A 272 -6.94 35.63 -27.28
C LYS A 272 -8.23 35.80 -26.48
N ASP A 273 -9.34 35.28 -26.97
CA ASP A 273 -10.66 35.48 -26.36
C ASP A 273 -11.00 34.42 -25.33
N SER A 274 -10.41 33.20 -25.47
CA SER A 274 -10.70 32.04 -24.64
C SER A 274 -10.34 32.18 -23.15
N VAL A 275 -9.24 32.88 -22.84
CA VAL A 275 -8.80 33.03 -21.44
C VAL A 275 -9.65 34.03 -20.67
N VAL A 276 -10.10 35.09 -21.36
CA VAL A 276 -10.92 36.12 -20.74
C VAL A 276 -12.37 35.64 -20.51
N GLU A 277 -12.88 34.78 -21.38
CA GLU A 277 -14.25 34.25 -21.28
C GLU A 277 -14.35 33.15 -20.18
N ILE A 278 -13.37 32.28 -20.07
CA ILE A 278 -13.31 31.28 -18.97
C ILE A 278 -13.28 31.96 -17.60
N LEU A 279 -12.58 33.09 -17.47
CA LEU A 279 -12.54 33.85 -16.22
C LEU A 279 -13.86 34.61 -15.94
N LYS A 280 -14.58 35.04 -16.96
CA LYS A 280 -15.90 35.69 -16.83
C LYS A 280 -16.99 34.70 -16.43
N ASP A 281 -16.99 33.49 -16.98
CA ASP A 281 -17.97 32.46 -16.65
C ASP A 281 -17.81 31.95 -15.21
N ARG A 282 -16.60 31.86 -14.67
CA ARG A 282 -16.36 31.57 -13.25
C ARG A 282 -16.96 32.64 -12.33
N ASN A 283 -16.92 33.91 -12.70
CA ASN A 283 -17.48 35.00 -11.89
C ASN A 283 -19.00 35.09 -11.99
N ASN A 284 -19.62 34.66 -13.10
CA ASN A 284 -21.06 34.65 -13.27
C ASN A 284 -21.76 33.42 -12.70
N GLY A 285 -21.10 32.28 -12.64
CA GLY A 285 -21.62 31.06 -12.03
C GLY A 285 -21.77 31.15 -10.51
N ALA A 286 -21.00 32.01 -9.86
CA ALA A 286 -21.07 32.21 -8.39
C ALA A 286 -22.30 33.07 -7.94
N LYS A 287 -23.12 33.61 -8.87
CA LYS A 287 -24.26 34.49 -8.54
C LYS A 287 -25.64 33.84 -8.69
N LYS A 288 -25.76 32.57 -8.96
CA LYS A 288 -27.08 31.89 -9.06
C LYS A 288 -27.15 30.65 -8.18
N SER A 289 -27.29 30.85 -6.86
CA SER A 289 -27.97 29.91 -6.00
C SER A 289 -29.36 30.51 -5.73
N PRO A 290 -30.44 29.90 -6.16
CA PRO A 290 -31.77 30.26 -5.65
C PRO A 290 -31.89 29.67 -4.23
N VAL A 291 -32.10 30.52 -3.26
CA VAL A 291 -32.68 30.17 -1.97
C VAL A 291 -34.10 29.71 -2.29
N ALA A 292 -34.33 28.41 -2.16
CA ALA A 292 -35.68 27.85 -2.17
C ALA A 292 -36.20 27.89 -0.73
N GLY A 293 -37.36 28.49 -0.56
CA GLY A 293 -38.14 28.50 0.68
C GLY A 293 -38.68 27.14 1.07
#